data_ffe60c1a9b6ff82038b83b310176b207
#
_entry.id   ffe60c1a9b6ff82038b83b310176b207
#
_cell.length_a   1.000
_cell.length_b   1.000
_cell.length_c   1.000
_cell.angle_alpha   90.00
_cell.angle_beta   90.00
_cell.angle_gamma   90.00
#
_symmetry.space_group_name_H-M   'P 1'
#
loop_
_entity.id
_entity.type
_entity.pdbx_description
1 polymer ?
#
loop_
_entity_poly.entity_id
_entity_poly.type
_entity_poly.pdbx_seq_one_letter_code
_entity_poly.pdbx_strand_id
1 'polypeptide(L)'
;RLTVVPAGTVGDRPMSDPVVQRVWLPIIGPASIVVAAELARGLAACPSGFSVGTADLAARCGLSENMAKHQPLPRTIGRLIRFRFAAWVDPGRRLAVACDAPPLTARMLERVPVSVRSSRSLDLEWDRLRG
;
A
#
# COMPACT_ATOMS: atom_id res chain seq x y z
N ARG A 1 -0.72 1.48 19.79
CA ARG A 1 -1.33 0.34 19.09
C ARG A 1 -2.21 0.83 17.96
N LEU A 2 -2.11 0.21 16.82
CA LEU A 2 -2.81 0.61 15.62
C LEU A 2 -3.97 -0.36 15.35
N THR A 3 -5.18 0.16 15.19
CA THR A 3 -6.32 -0.61 14.71
C THR A 3 -6.43 -0.41 13.21
N VAL A 4 -6.46 -1.51 12.46
CA VAL A 4 -6.57 -1.51 11.00
C VAL A 4 -7.94 -2.04 10.62
N VAL A 5 -8.65 -1.28 9.79
CA VAL A 5 -9.98 -1.65 9.29
C VAL A 5 -9.98 -1.61 7.76
N PRO A 6 -10.85 -2.39 7.09
CA PRO A 6 -10.91 -2.34 5.64
C PRO A 6 -11.52 -1.02 5.16
N ALA A 7 -10.91 -0.44 4.14
CA ALA A 7 -11.53 0.62 3.34
C ALA A 7 -12.37 -0.03 2.23
N GLY A 8 -13.33 0.71 1.70
CA GLY A 8 -14.07 0.24 0.54
C GLY A 8 -13.13 -0.03 -0.63
N THR A 9 -13.42 -1.07 -1.41
CA THR A 9 -12.61 -1.42 -2.57
C THR A 9 -12.78 -0.38 -3.67
N VAL A 10 -11.65 0.14 -4.16
CA VAL A 10 -11.61 1.12 -5.25
C VAL A 10 -10.83 0.61 -6.47
N GLY A 11 -10.31 -0.61 -6.42
CA GLY A 11 -9.51 -1.20 -7.49
C GLY A 11 -9.88 -2.65 -7.76
N ASP A 12 -9.38 -3.17 -8.86
CA ASP A 12 -9.67 -4.53 -9.33
C ASP A 12 -8.64 -5.56 -8.87
N ARG A 13 -7.50 -5.09 -8.35
CA ARG A 13 -6.35 -5.93 -8.10
C ARG A 13 -5.86 -5.82 -6.68
N PRO A 14 -5.65 -6.95 -5.98
CA PRO A 14 -5.15 -6.93 -4.62
C PRO A 14 -3.68 -6.50 -4.54
N MET A 15 -3.30 -5.92 -3.41
CA MET A 15 -1.91 -5.54 -3.15
C MET A 15 -0.95 -6.74 -3.09
N SER A 16 -1.47 -7.95 -2.95
CA SER A 16 -0.68 -9.18 -3.02
C SER A 16 -0.28 -9.57 -4.45
N ASP A 17 -0.89 -8.95 -5.47
CA ASP A 17 -0.58 -9.24 -6.87
C ASP A 17 0.82 -8.72 -7.23
N PRO A 18 1.74 -9.59 -7.70
CA PRO A 18 3.10 -9.17 -8.06
C PRO A 18 3.15 -8.09 -9.16
N VAL A 19 2.20 -8.10 -10.08
CA VAL A 19 2.12 -7.08 -11.15
C VAL A 19 1.80 -5.72 -10.55
N VAL A 20 0.84 -5.67 -9.62
CA VAL A 20 0.49 -4.43 -8.92
C VAL A 20 1.71 -3.88 -8.17
N GLN A 21 2.39 -4.73 -7.42
CA GLN A 21 3.58 -4.31 -6.68
C GLN A 21 4.67 -3.79 -7.60
N ARG A 22 4.90 -4.44 -8.73
CA ARG A 22 5.92 -4.03 -9.68
C ARG A 22 5.64 -2.67 -10.31
N VAL A 23 4.38 -2.39 -10.62
CA VAL A 23 3.95 -1.11 -11.20
C VAL A 23 4.01 0.01 -10.17
N TRP A 24 3.56 -0.25 -8.95
CA TRP A 24 3.51 0.76 -7.89
C TRP A 24 4.86 1.01 -7.21
N LEU A 25 5.78 0.05 -7.27
CA LEU A 25 7.08 0.17 -6.60
C LEU A 25 7.85 1.46 -6.97
N PRO A 26 7.98 1.84 -8.26
CA PRO A 26 8.65 3.08 -8.62
C PRO A 26 7.91 4.34 -8.17
N ILE A 27 6.62 4.22 -7.87
CA ILE A 27 5.76 5.34 -7.49
C ILE A 27 5.83 5.63 -6.00
N ILE A 28 5.62 4.60 -5.19
CA ILE A 28 5.52 4.77 -3.72
C ILE A 28 6.74 4.27 -2.96
N GLY A 29 7.61 3.53 -3.61
CA GLY A 29 8.83 3.02 -3.00
C GLY A 29 8.68 1.70 -2.26
N PRO A 30 9.82 1.02 -1.95
CA PRO A 30 9.79 -0.33 -1.39
C PRO A 30 9.17 -0.41 -0.01
N ALA A 31 9.43 0.53 0.89
CA ALA A 31 8.86 0.51 2.24
C ALA A 31 7.33 0.58 2.19
N SER A 32 6.77 1.42 1.33
CA SER A 32 5.32 1.56 1.19
C SER A 32 4.69 0.29 0.62
N ILE A 33 5.34 -0.35 -0.35
CA ILE A 33 4.86 -1.63 -0.89
C ILE A 33 4.82 -2.70 0.20
N VAL A 34 5.88 -2.82 0.99
CA VAL A 34 5.98 -3.83 2.05
C VAL A 34 4.92 -3.59 3.12
N VAL A 35 4.76 -2.35 3.58
CA VAL A 35 3.76 -2.02 4.60
C VAL A 35 2.34 -2.25 4.08
N ALA A 36 2.03 -1.78 2.87
CA ALA A 36 0.71 -1.99 2.27
C ALA A 36 0.38 -3.48 2.14
N ALA A 37 1.32 -4.29 1.68
CA ALA A 37 1.15 -5.73 1.55
C ALA A 37 0.94 -6.41 2.91
N GLU A 38 1.67 -6.01 3.93
CA GLU A 38 1.52 -6.56 5.29
C GLU A 38 0.16 -6.21 5.89
N LEU A 39 -0.30 -4.99 5.72
CA LEU A 39 -1.62 -4.57 6.19
C LEU A 39 -2.74 -5.30 5.44
N ALA A 40 -2.62 -5.44 4.12
CA ALA A 40 -3.58 -6.19 3.31
C ALA A 40 -3.63 -7.67 3.71
N ARG A 41 -2.48 -8.26 4.02
CA ARG A 41 -2.40 -9.65 4.53
C ARG A 41 -3.16 -9.80 5.83
N GLY A 42 -3.00 -8.86 6.75
CA GLY A 42 -3.74 -8.86 8.01
C GLY A 42 -5.25 -8.78 7.80
N LEU A 43 -5.70 -7.96 6.87
CA LEU A 43 -7.12 -7.84 6.53
C LEU A 43 -7.65 -9.08 5.82
N ALA A 44 -6.83 -9.78 5.03
CA ALA A 44 -7.22 -11.04 4.42
C ALA A 44 -7.47 -12.11 5.48
N ALA A 45 -6.65 -12.13 6.54
CA ALA A 45 -6.82 -13.04 7.68
C ALA A 45 -7.98 -12.62 8.59
N CYS A 46 -8.20 -11.31 8.76
CA CYS A 46 -9.23 -10.73 9.63
C CYS A 46 -10.01 -9.66 8.85
N PRO A 47 -10.99 -10.05 8.02
CA PRO A 47 -11.67 -9.11 7.12
C PRO A 47 -12.41 -7.95 7.80
N SER A 48 -12.81 -8.11 9.06
CA SER A 48 -13.48 -7.03 9.82
C SER A 48 -12.49 -6.05 10.45
N GLY A 49 -11.19 -6.34 10.39
CA GLY A 49 -10.16 -5.52 10.98
C GLY A 49 -9.33 -6.25 12.02
N PHE A 50 -8.21 -5.65 12.40
CA PHE A 50 -7.31 -6.20 13.42
C PHE A 50 -6.56 -5.08 14.12
N SER A 51 -5.95 -5.40 15.26
CA SER A 51 -5.05 -4.48 15.96
C SER A 51 -3.63 -5.03 15.94
N VAL A 52 -2.68 -4.15 15.80
CA VAL A 52 -1.25 -4.50 15.80
C VAL A 52 -0.46 -3.45 16.56
N GLY A 53 0.54 -3.87 17.31
CA GLY A 53 1.49 -2.94 17.90
C GLY A 53 2.32 -2.27 16.81
N THR A 54 2.54 -0.96 16.92
CA THR A 54 3.32 -0.22 15.91
C THR A 54 4.77 -0.71 15.82
N ALA A 55 5.37 -1.08 16.96
CA ALA A 55 6.71 -1.65 16.98
C ALA A 55 6.75 -3.02 16.27
N ASP A 56 5.73 -3.85 16.48
CA ASP A 56 5.63 -5.16 15.83
C ASP A 56 5.44 -5.00 14.32
N LEU A 57 4.58 -4.08 13.90
CA LEU A 57 4.37 -3.80 12.49
C LEU A 57 5.66 -3.32 11.83
N ALA A 58 6.36 -2.38 12.46
CA ALA A 58 7.63 -1.88 11.95
C ALA A 58 8.66 -3.01 11.82
N ALA A 59 8.78 -3.86 12.83
CA ALA A 59 9.71 -4.98 12.83
C ALA A 59 9.39 -5.97 11.70
N ARG A 60 8.12 -6.30 11.49
CA ARG A 60 7.68 -7.18 10.40
C ARG A 60 8.04 -6.65 9.03
N CYS A 61 8.04 -5.33 8.89
CA CYS A 61 8.36 -4.65 7.63
C CYS A 61 9.85 -4.32 7.50
N GLY A 62 10.68 -4.68 8.46
CA GLY A 62 12.10 -4.36 8.45
C GLY A 62 12.39 -2.89 8.67
N LEU A 63 11.51 -2.16 9.36
CA LEU A 63 11.64 -0.74 9.63
C LEU A 63 12.00 -0.48 11.10
N SER A 64 12.54 0.72 11.37
CA SER A 64 12.83 1.14 12.73
C SER A 64 11.55 1.23 13.57
N GLU A 65 11.63 0.78 14.82
CA GLU A 65 10.53 0.84 15.78
C GLU A 65 10.28 2.25 16.31
N ASN A 66 11.13 3.22 16.01
CA ASN A 66 10.97 4.61 16.43
C ASN A 66 9.74 5.21 15.72
N MET A 67 8.81 5.75 16.50
CA MET A 67 7.54 6.29 16.00
C MET A 67 7.53 7.83 15.90
N ALA A 68 8.66 8.50 16.02
CA ALA A 68 8.72 9.94 15.80
C ALA A 68 8.29 10.29 14.36
N LYS A 69 7.77 11.50 14.17
CA LYS A 69 7.10 11.94 12.92
C LYS A 69 7.86 11.63 11.63
N HIS A 70 9.17 11.76 11.64
CA HIS A 70 10.00 11.58 10.44
C HIS A 70 10.63 10.19 10.34
N GLN A 71 10.27 9.29 11.24
CA GLN A 71 10.81 7.93 11.24
C GLN A 71 10.11 7.06 10.19
N PRO A 72 10.72 5.92 9.79
CA PRO A 72 10.27 5.14 8.63
C PRO A 72 8.79 4.75 8.63
N LEU A 73 8.26 4.17 9.70
CA LEU A 73 6.87 3.70 9.69
C LEU A 73 5.87 4.85 9.62
N PRO A 74 5.92 5.87 10.48
CA PRO A 74 4.99 7.00 10.35
C PRO A 74 5.07 7.70 8.99
N ARG A 75 6.27 7.86 8.45
CA ARG A 75 6.47 8.47 7.14
C ARG A 75 5.89 7.61 6.02
N THR A 76 6.05 6.29 6.12
CA THR A 76 5.49 5.35 5.15
C THR A 76 3.97 5.36 5.19
N ILE A 77 3.36 5.35 6.38
CA ILE A 77 1.91 5.46 6.53
C ILE A 77 1.41 6.76 5.90
N GLY A 78 2.09 7.89 6.16
CA GLY A 78 1.77 9.16 5.53
C GLY A 78 1.80 9.10 4.01
N ARG A 79 2.77 8.39 3.45
CA ARG A 79 2.89 8.19 2.01
C ARG A 79 1.75 7.34 1.45
N LEU A 80 1.37 6.27 2.14
CA LEU A 80 0.21 5.44 1.76
C LEU A 80 -1.08 6.27 1.75
N ILE A 81 -1.26 7.15 2.72
CA ILE A 81 -2.41 8.05 2.77
C ILE A 81 -2.39 9.01 1.58
N ARG A 82 -1.25 9.58 1.28
CA ARG A 82 -1.08 10.51 0.15
C ARG A 82 -1.46 9.87 -1.18
N PHE A 83 -1.15 8.60 -1.37
CA PHE A 83 -1.45 7.87 -2.61
C PHE A 83 -2.74 7.05 -2.54
N ARG A 84 -3.58 7.27 -1.53
CA ARG A 84 -4.92 6.70 -1.38
C ARG A 84 -4.98 5.20 -1.10
N PHE A 85 -3.89 4.63 -0.59
CA PHE A 85 -3.89 3.25 -0.08
C PHE A 85 -4.49 3.15 1.31
N ALA A 86 -4.52 4.26 2.03
CA ALA A 86 -5.00 4.29 3.40
C ALA A 86 -5.59 5.67 3.73
N ALA A 87 -6.39 5.72 4.79
CA ALA A 87 -6.91 6.97 5.33
C ALA A 87 -7.12 6.82 6.84
N TRP A 88 -6.82 7.87 7.61
CA TRP A 88 -7.11 7.87 9.03
C TRP A 88 -8.62 7.97 9.27
N VAL A 89 -9.16 7.02 10.02
CA VAL A 89 -10.52 7.10 10.58
C VAL A 89 -10.45 7.84 11.91
N ASP A 90 -9.43 7.50 12.72
CA ASP A 90 -9.10 8.19 13.96
C ASP A 90 -7.58 8.40 13.95
N PRO A 91 -7.09 9.65 13.81
CA PRO A 91 -5.67 9.91 13.62
C PRO A 91 -4.77 9.25 14.66
N GLY A 92 -3.79 8.49 14.20
CA GLY A 92 -2.85 7.77 15.04
C GLY A 92 -3.38 6.49 15.66
N ARG A 93 -4.68 6.19 15.56
CA ARG A 93 -5.30 5.06 16.25
C ARG A 93 -5.96 4.06 15.31
N ARG A 94 -6.75 4.55 14.36
CA ARG A 94 -7.52 3.69 13.45
C ARG A 94 -7.25 4.10 12.00
N LEU A 95 -6.72 3.15 11.25
CA LEU A 95 -6.34 3.34 9.85
C LEU A 95 -7.22 2.45 8.97
N ALA A 96 -7.93 3.05 8.03
CA ALA A 96 -8.62 2.31 6.98
C ALA A 96 -7.64 2.03 5.85
N VAL A 97 -7.56 0.77 5.41
CA VAL A 97 -6.58 0.33 4.42
C VAL A 97 -7.31 -0.32 3.24
N ALA A 98 -6.94 0.10 2.03
CA ALA A 98 -7.42 -0.51 0.81
C ALA A 98 -6.70 -1.85 0.59
N CYS A 99 -7.48 -2.91 0.39
CA CYS A 99 -6.93 -4.23 0.05
C CYS A 99 -6.51 -4.30 -1.41
N ASP A 100 -7.15 -3.51 -2.26
CA ASP A 100 -6.85 -3.41 -3.69
C ASP A 100 -6.12 -2.10 -3.97
N ALA A 101 -5.26 -2.13 -5.00
CA ALA A 101 -4.54 -0.93 -5.42
C ALA A 101 -5.50 0.13 -5.94
N PRO A 102 -5.33 1.41 -5.56
CA PRO A 102 -6.15 2.48 -6.11
C PRO A 102 -5.87 2.67 -7.61
N PRO A 103 -6.79 3.34 -8.34
CA PRO A 103 -6.59 3.61 -9.75
C PRO A 103 -5.34 4.45 -10.01
N LEU A 104 -4.63 4.12 -11.08
CA LEU A 104 -3.46 4.86 -11.52
C LEU A 104 -3.85 6.06 -12.37
N THR A 105 -3.22 7.19 -12.13
CA THR A 105 -3.36 8.37 -12.98
C THR A 105 -2.29 8.34 -14.07
N ALA A 106 -2.52 9.05 -15.19
CA ALA A 106 -1.52 9.19 -16.25
C ALA A 106 -0.19 9.75 -15.71
N ARG A 107 -0.27 10.68 -14.75
CA ARG A 107 0.90 11.29 -14.13
C ARG A 107 1.71 10.29 -13.30
N MET A 108 1.04 9.38 -12.61
CA MET A 108 1.71 8.32 -11.86
C MET A 108 2.40 7.35 -12.80
N LEU A 109 1.81 7.10 -13.97
CA LEU A 109 2.37 6.26 -15.03
C LEU A 109 3.73 6.71 -15.49
N GLU A 110 3.95 8.00 -15.55
CA GLU A 110 5.23 8.58 -15.98
C GLU A 110 6.39 8.21 -15.07
N ARG A 111 6.10 7.82 -13.82
CA ARG A 111 7.12 7.38 -12.86
C ARG A 111 7.54 5.93 -13.07
N VAL A 112 6.73 5.17 -13.81
CA VAL A 112 7.05 3.77 -14.10
C VAL A 112 8.06 3.73 -15.23
N PRO A 113 9.24 3.09 -15.05
CA PRO A 113 10.24 3.01 -16.10
C PRO A 113 9.71 2.37 -17.37
N VAL A 114 10.17 2.85 -18.52
CA VAL A 114 9.77 2.32 -19.83
C VAL A 114 10.02 0.81 -19.92
N SER A 115 11.13 0.34 -19.35
CA SER A 115 11.46 -1.09 -19.32
C SER A 115 10.42 -1.94 -18.59
N VAL A 116 9.75 -1.37 -17.61
CA VAL A 116 8.65 -2.03 -16.89
C VAL A 116 7.36 -1.92 -17.68
N ARG A 117 7.04 -0.72 -18.21
CA ARG A 117 5.82 -0.49 -18.99
C ARG A 117 5.79 -1.27 -20.29
N SER A 118 6.94 -1.46 -20.94
CA SER A 118 7.04 -2.16 -22.21
C SER A 118 7.12 -3.69 -22.07
N SER A 119 7.11 -4.22 -20.86
CA SER A 119 6.99 -5.65 -20.65
C SER A 119 5.64 -6.14 -21.16
N ARG A 120 5.64 -7.10 -22.11
CA ARG A 120 4.43 -7.57 -22.76
C ARG A 120 3.34 -8.03 -21.80
N SER A 121 3.72 -8.74 -20.74
CA SER A 121 2.78 -9.18 -19.72
C SER A 121 2.24 -8.01 -18.90
N LEU A 122 3.05 -6.98 -18.68
CA LEU A 122 2.65 -5.78 -17.95
C LEU A 122 1.75 -4.86 -18.79
N ASP A 123 1.95 -4.81 -20.10
CA ASP A 123 1.10 -4.02 -21.00
C ASP A 123 -0.34 -4.55 -20.96
N LEU A 124 -0.51 -5.86 -21.01
CA LEU A 124 -1.83 -6.49 -20.94
C LEU A 124 -2.49 -6.25 -19.56
N GLU A 125 -1.72 -6.41 -18.48
CA GLU A 125 -2.20 -6.18 -17.12
C GLU A 125 -2.45 -4.70 -16.88
N TRP A 126 -1.63 -3.86 -17.47
CA TRP A 126 -1.76 -2.42 -17.40
C TRP A 126 -3.07 -1.92 -17.99
N ASP A 127 -3.45 -2.43 -19.15
CA ASP A 127 -4.72 -2.08 -19.79
C ASP A 127 -5.90 -2.46 -18.90
N ARG A 128 -5.79 -3.56 -18.17
CA ARG A 128 -6.79 -3.94 -17.16
C ARG A 128 -6.84 -2.97 -16.01
N LEU A 129 -5.67 -2.52 -15.51
CA LEU A 129 -5.60 -1.57 -14.38
C LEU A 129 -6.16 -0.20 -14.75
N ARG A 130 -6.06 0.17 -16.03
CA ARG A 130 -6.60 1.44 -16.53
C ARG A 130 -8.09 1.38 -16.82
N GLY A 131 -8.58 0.22 -17.10
CA GLY A 131 -9.97 -0.02 -17.43
C GLY A 131 -10.86 0.06 -16.25
#